data_ab7edea452337af7121e5ec3c9185642
#
_entry.id   ab7edea452337af7121e5ec3c9185642
#
_cell.length_a   1.000
_cell.length_b   1.000
_cell.length_c   1.000
_cell.angle_alpha   90.00
_cell.angle_beta   90.00
_cell.angle_gamma   90.00
#
_symmetry.space_group_name_H-M   'P 1'
#
loop_
_entity.id
_entity.type
_entity.pdbx_description
1 polymer ?
#
loop_
_entity_poly.entity_id
_entity_poly.type
_entity_poly.pdbx_seq_one_letter_code
_entity_poly.pdbx_strand_id
1 'polypeptide(L)'
;MKSLVKWVQVLMIMAVVLMIVMPNRVQAEETVPVLADAAIVVDSETGQILYGQNDKAVLGIASMSKMMSEYLLFEAIEEGVVSWDDEYEVTDYSHRISQDLRLSNVPLRRDGSYTMKELYEAMAIYSANAATIGIAETIAGTEKEFVQMMNDKAKEMGIEDAHFVNSTGLNNSFLLGMHPEGTGEDEENTMSARSVAILTKALLDDYPEILDTAKIPELMFRKGTPDQIRMVNWNTMLPGMDHEYDGMDGLKTGTTDFAGHSFAGTAKRDGIRLIAVVMKAVDAEGEGSYDARFNATRALLDYGFGFQETEIMKAGQQFMGQESLPVAKGEKDHVAVAVKEPVRLLVPSAQQEAYRTELELTAGAPLEAAVEEGQLVGKVRVLDSENNEVEYLKGEKPAADVAATETVERANWFAISMKSAADFIKGLF
;
A
#
# COMPACT_ATOMS: atom_id res chain seq x y z
N MET A 1 -48.88 48.53 -20.97
CA MET A 1 -48.96 47.19 -20.36
C MET A 1 -48.34 46.08 -21.22
N LYS A 2 -48.66 45.93 -22.51
CA LYS A 2 -48.12 44.84 -23.38
C LYS A 2 -46.57 44.88 -23.57
N SER A 3 -45.95 46.03 -23.51
CA SER A 3 -44.49 46.21 -23.63
C SER A 3 -43.78 45.74 -22.34
N LEU A 4 -44.31 46.06 -21.16
CA LEU A 4 -43.73 45.72 -19.87
C LEU A 4 -43.68 44.21 -19.65
N VAL A 5 -44.76 43.50 -20.08
CA VAL A 5 -44.85 42.01 -19.97
C VAL A 5 -43.81 41.33 -20.85
N LYS A 6 -43.51 41.85 -22.05
CA LYS A 6 -42.48 41.29 -22.93
C LYS A 6 -41.06 41.47 -22.34
N TRP A 7 -40.78 42.58 -21.71
CA TRP A 7 -39.47 42.82 -21.05
C TRP A 7 -39.30 41.91 -19.83
N VAL A 8 -40.36 41.67 -19.04
CA VAL A 8 -40.33 40.72 -17.91
C VAL A 8 -40.11 39.28 -18.40
N GLN A 9 -40.73 38.86 -19.50
CA GLN A 9 -40.50 37.56 -20.10
C GLN A 9 -39.09 37.38 -20.63
N VAL A 10 -38.51 38.38 -21.28
CA VAL A 10 -37.11 38.34 -21.76
C VAL A 10 -36.14 38.26 -20.59
N LEU A 11 -36.35 39.03 -19.52
CA LEU A 11 -35.55 38.96 -18.30
C LEU A 11 -35.63 37.62 -17.59
N MET A 12 -36.83 37.00 -17.54
CA MET A 12 -37.00 35.67 -16.98
C MET A 12 -36.28 34.59 -17.81
N ILE A 13 -36.36 34.65 -19.14
CA ILE A 13 -35.65 33.73 -20.03
C ILE A 13 -34.13 33.93 -19.90
N MET A 14 -33.64 35.15 -19.80
CA MET A 14 -32.25 35.44 -19.57
C MET A 14 -31.75 34.93 -18.21
N ALA A 15 -32.56 35.06 -17.16
CA ALA A 15 -32.23 34.53 -15.84
C ALA A 15 -32.16 32.98 -15.82
N VAL A 16 -33.10 32.32 -16.54
CA VAL A 16 -33.07 30.85 -16.69
C VAL A 16 -31.89 30.38 -17.53
N VAL A 17 -31.53 31.09 -18.59
CA VAL A 17 -30.34 30.79 -19.40
C VAL A 17 -29.05 31.03 -18.60
N LEU A 18 -28.97 32.07 -17.74
CA LEU A 18 -27.84 32.29 -16.85
C LEU A 18 -27.69 31.21 -15.79
N MET A 19 -28.79 30.59 -15.30
CA MET A 19 -28.71 29.45 -14.37
C MET A 19 -28.27 28.16 -15.04
N ILE A 20 -28.52 28.00 -16.36
CA ILE A 20 -28.09 26.79 -17.12
C ILE A 20 -26.63 26.92 -17.57
N VAL A 21 -26.09 28.12 -17.64
CA VAL A 21 -24.69 28.42 -18.08
C VAL A 21 -23.78 28.69 -16.88
N MET A 22 -24.21 28.50 -15.64
CA MET A 22 -23.24 28.42 -14.55
C MET A 22 -22.38 27.18 -14.81
N PRO A 23 -21.07 27.32 -15.13
CA PRO A 23 -20.23 26.15 -15.17
C PRO A 23 -20.37 25.51 -13.78
N ASN A 24 -20.73 24.22 -13.73
CA ASN A 24 -20.42 23.44 -12.54
C ASN A 24 -19.00 23.79 -12.18
N ARG A 25 -18.78 24.45 -11.05
CA ARG A 25 -17.44 24.54 -10.52
C ARG A 25 -17.07 23.08 -10.27
N VAL A 26 -16.31 22.49 -11.20
CA VAL A 26 -15.45 21.38 -10.91
C VAL A 26 -14.67 21.86 -9.69
N GLN A 27 -15.01 21.33 -8.54
CA GLN A 27 -14.25 21.59 -7.33
C GLN A 27 -12.88 21.01 -7.67
N ALA A 28 -11.89 21.89 -7.83
CA ALA A 28 -10.51 21.45 -8.05
C ALA A 28 -10.25 20.39 -6.97
N GLU A 29 -9.78 19.25 -7.37
CA GLU A 29 -9.28 18.22 -6.47
C GLU A 29 -8.41 18.96 -5.45
N GLU A 30 -8.76 18.83 -4.18
CA GLU A 30 -7.99 19.48 -3.11
C GLU A 30 -6.62 18.79 -3.12
N THR A 31 -5.68 19.37 -3.86
CA THR A 31 -4.31 18.85 -3.90
C THR A 31 -3.77 18.94 -2.48
N VAL A 32 -3.61 17.82 -1.83
CA VAL A 32 -2.96 17.74 -0.52
C VAL A 32 -1.54 18.27 -0.70
N PRO A 33 -1.15 19.37 -0.07
CA PRO A 33 0.20 19.88 -0.19
C PRO A 33 1.15 19.01 0.63
N VAL A 34 1.54 17.86 0.09
CA VAL A 34 2.55 17.01 0.72
C VAL A 34 3.93 17.51 0.29
N LEU A 35 4.65 18.11 1.22
CA LEU A 35 6.01 18.60 0.99
C LEU A 35 7.00 17.43 1.17
N ALA A 36 7.17 16.62 0.12
CA ALA A 36 8.08 15.48 0.09
C ALA A 36 8.46 15.17 -1.37
N ASP A 37 9.58 14.48 -1.58
CA ASP A 37 9.99 14.03 -2.92
C ASP A 37 9.04 12.94 -3.44
N ALA A 38 8.60 12.02 -2.57
CA ALA A 38 7.57 11.03 -2.90
C ALA A 38 6.65 10.78 -1.70
N ALA A 39 5.38 10.46 -1.98
CA ALA A 39 4.38 10.16 -0.97
C ALA A 39 3.28 9.24 -1.51
N ILE A 40 2.69 8.43 -0.64
CA ILE A 40 1.53 7.60 -0.95
C ILE A 40 0.70 7.37 0.31
N VAL A 41 -0.63 7.34 0.17
CA VAL A 41 -1.54 6.82 1.19
C VAL A 41 -2.47 5.79 0.57
N VAL A 42 -2.61 4.67 1.25
CA VAL A 42 -3.39 3.53 0.79
C VAL A 42 -4.29 2.99 1.89
N ASP A 43 -5.40 2.39 1.48
CA ASP A 43 -6.19 1.51 2.33
C ASP A 43 -5.40 0.22 2.62
N SER A 44 -5.19 -0.08 3.89
CA SER A 44 -4.42 -1.26 4.30
C SER A 44 -5.16 -2.57 3.98
N GLU A 45 -6.48 -2.58 3.96
CA GLU A 45 -7.27 -3.79 3.72
C GLU A 45 -7.20 -4.22 2.26
N THR A 46 -7.52 -3.30 1.34
CA THR A 46 -7.64 -3.61 -0.09
C THR A 46 -6.38 -3.29 -0.89
N GLY A 47 -5.50 -2.44 -0.37
CA GLY A 47 -4.36 -1.88 -1.11
C GLY A 47 -4.76 -0.78 -2.09
N GLN A 48 -6.01 -0.26 -2.03
CA GLN A 48 -6.46 0.87 -2.85
C GLN A 48 -5.58 2.10 -2.59
N ILE A 49 -5.08 2.70 -3.65
CA ILE A 49 -4.31 3.94 -3.57
C ILE A 49 -5.28 5.11 -3.52
N LEU A 50 -5.25 5.87 -2.42
CA LEU A 50 -6.09 7.05 -2.23
C LEU A 50 -5.38 8.32 -2.71
N TYR A 51 -4.04 8.36 -2.63
CA TYR A 51 -3.19 9.44 -3.11
C TYR A 51 -1.81 8.90 -3.45
N GLY A 52 -1.20 9.42 -4.52
CA GLY A 52 0.16 9.11 -4.93
C GLY A 52 0.86 10.34 -5.54
N GLN A 53 2.06 10.67 -5.03
CA GLN A 53 2.94 11.70 -5.55
C GLN A 53 4.31 11.10 -5.78
N ASN A 54 4.76 11.00 -7.03
CA ASN A 54 6.04 10.39 -7.40
C ASN A 54 6.25 9.00 -6.73
N ASP A 55 5.19 8.31 -6.41
CA ASP A 55 5.17 7.11 -5.57
C ASP A 55 5.98 5.93 -6.15
N LYS A 56 6.29 5.97 -7.44
CA LYS A 56 7.14 5.01 -8.15
C LYS A 56 8.61 5.46 -8.26
N ALA A 57 8.97 6.64 -7.76
CA ALA A 57 10.35 7.11 -7.76
C ALA A 57 11.19 6.34 -6.75
N VAL A 58 12.30 5.75 -7.20
CA VAL A 58 13.23 5.00 -6.35
C VAL A 58 14.10 5.98 -5.57
N LEU A 59 14.02 5.97 -4.26
CA LEU A 59 14.71 6.86 -3.34
C LEU A 59 15.39 6.06 -2.22
N GLY A 60 16.29 6.71 -1.47
CA GLY A 60 16.86 6.13 -0.25
C GLY A 60 15.77 5.89 0.81
N ILE A 61 15.79 4.73 1.44
CA ILE A 61 14.79 4.34 2.45
C ILE A 61 15.34 4.36 3.88
N ALA A 62 16.65 4.49 4.03
CA ALA A 62 17.30 4.49 5.34
C ALA A 62 16.77 3.36 6.25
N SER A 63 16.53 3.66 7.52
CA SER A 63 16.05 2.67 8.50
C SER A 63 14.64 2.11 8.25
N MET A 64 13.89 2.55 7.22
CA MET A 64 12.71 1.82 6.78
C MET A 64 13.06 0.43 6.22
N SER A 65 14.33 0.22 5.84
CA SER A 65 14.88 -1.11 5.50
C SER A 65 14.67 -2.16 6.58
N LYS A 66 14.62 -1.73 7.85
CA LYS A 66 14.42 -2.64 8.98
C LYS A 66 13.05 -3.31 8.99
N MET A 67 12.07 -2.78 8.23
CA MET A 67 10.80 -3.46 8.02
C MET A 67 10.97 -4.78 7.27
N MET A 68 11.91 -4.87 6.31
CA MET A 68 12.25 -6.14 5.67
C MET A 68 13.00 -7.06 6.62
N SER A 69 13.89 -6.51 7.45
CA SER A 69 14.58 -7.30 8.49
C SER A 69 13.60 -7.84 9.54
N GLU A 70 12.58 -7.07 9.88
CA GLU A 70 11.48 -7.45 10.76
C GLU A 70 10.64 -8.56 10.14
N TYR A 71 10.26 -8.43 8.86
CA TYR A 71 9.52 -9.46 8.14
C TYR A 71 10.25 -10.81 8.16
N LEU A 72 11.54 -10.81 7.79
CA LEU A 72 12.36 -12.02 7.78
C LEU A 72 12.57 -12.61 9.18
N LEU A 73 12.60 -11.78 10.23
CA LEU A 73 12.66 -12.28 11.60
C LEU A 73 11.37 -13.00 11.99
N PHE A 74 10.21 -12.43 11.72
CA PHE A 74 8.94 -13.06 12.03
C PHE A 74 8.73 -14.33 11.22
N GLU A 75 9.09 -14.34 9.95
CA GLU A 75 9.08 -15.54 9.10
C GLU A 75 9.99 -16.64 9.69
N ALA A 76 11.21 -16.30 10.09
CA ALA A 76 12.15 -17.25 10.69
C ALA A 76 11.65 -17.79 12.06
N ILE A 77 10.92 -16.98 12.83
CA ILE A 77 10.25 -17.43 14.07
C ILE A 77 9.10 -18.39 13.75
N GLU A 78 8.25 -18.07 12.78
CA GLU A 78 7.12 -18.90 12.36
C GLU A 78 7.59 -20.26 11.83
N GLU A 79 8.66 -20.27 11.03
CA GLU A 79 9.29 -21.47 10.49
C GLU A 79 10.10 -22.27 11.54
N GLY A 80 10.30 -21.72 12.73
CA GLY A 80 11.08 -22.35 13.80
C GLY A 80 12.58 -22.40 13.54
N VAL A 81 13.09 -21.52 12.67
CA VAL A 81 14.53 -21.37 12.40
C VAL A 81 15.22 -20.69 13.59
N VAL A 82 14.56 -19.72 14.21
CA VAL A 82 14.95 -19.05 15.45
C VAL A 82 13.76 -18.93 16.39
N SER A 83 14.02 -18.70 17.68
CA SER A 83 13.01 -18.43 18.69
C SER A 83 13.27 -17.10 19.39
N TRP A 84 12.24 -16.53 20.04
CA TRP A 84 12.39 -15.28 20.79
C TRP A 84 13.42 -15.36 21.94
N ASP A 85 13.65 -16.56 22.49
CA ASP A 85 14.55 -16.82 23.58
C ASP A 85 15.97 -17.23 23.14
N ASP A 86 16.20 -17.39 21.84
CA ASP A 86 17.54 -17.68 21.31
C ASP A 86 18.47 -16.51 21.56
N GLU A 87 19.67 -16.82 22.00
CA GLU A 87 20.68 -15.85 22.40
C GLU A 87 21.69 -15.59 21.28
N TYR A 88 21.87 -14.31 20.99
CA TYR A 88 22.91 -13.80 20.11
C TYR A 88 24.16 -13.48 20.90
N GLU A 89 25.28 -14.08 20.56
CA GLU A 89 26.63 -13.73 21.05
C GLU A 89 27.18 -12.57 20.24
N VAL A 90 27.54 -11.47 20.91
CA VAL A 90 27.96 -10.22 20.27
C VAL A 90 29.30 -10.41 19.54
N THR A 91 29.30 -10.16 18.22
CA THR A 91 30.50 -10.16 17.40
C THR A 91 31.30 -8.86 17.58
N ASP A 92 32.59 -8.86 17.17
CA ASP A 92 33.40 -7.63 17.13
C ASP A 92 32.78 -6.56 16.26
N TYR A 93 32.12 -6.95 15.19
CA TYR A 93 31.45 -6.05 14.25
C TYR A 93 30.26 -5.38 14.91
N SER A 94 29.30 -6.14 15.37
CA SER A 94 28.09 -5.58 16.02
C SER A 94 28.44 -4.79 17.29
N HIS A 95 29.43 -5.25 18.08
CA HIS A 95 29.93 -4.47 19.21
C HIS A 95 30.41 -3.09 18.77
N ARG A 96 31.31 -3.00 17.78
CA ARG A 96 31.88 -1.72 17.33
C ARG A 96 30.81 -0.80 16.76
N ILE A 97 29.85 -1.31 15.99
CA ILE A 97 28.69 -0.54 15.49
C ILE A 97 27.86 -0.03 16.67
N SER A 98 27.62 -0.85 17.69
CA SER A 98 26.81 -0.48 18.86
C SER A 98 27.40 0.66 19.70
N GLN A 99 28.73 0.88 19.62
CA GLN A 99 29.42 1.93 20.36
C GLN A 99 29.51 3.27 19.60
N ASP A 100 29.09 3.32 18.34
CA ASP A 100 29.09 4.57 17.56
C ASP A 100 27.89 5.46 17.98
N LEU A 101 28.18 6.53 18.69
CA LEU A 101 27.18 7.48 19.21
C LEU A 101 26.50 8.34 18.13
N ARG A 102 26.98 8.28 16.89
CA ARG A 102 26.35 8.95 15.74
C ARG A 102 25.15 8.17 15.21
N LEU A 103 25.04 6.89 15.57
CA LEU A 103 24.04 5.95 15.11
C LEU A 103 23.01 5.65 16.19
N SER A 104 21.79 5.31 15.79
CA SER A 104 20.80 4.75 16.69
C SER A 104 21.23 3.36 17.16
N ASN A 105 21.50 3.21 18.45
CA ASN A 105 21.95 1.95 19.02
C ASN A 105 21.58 1.80 20.50
N VAL A 106 21.42 0.57 20.94
CA VAL A 106 21.64 0.18 22.34
C VAL A 106 23.07 -0.39 22.39
N PRO A 107 23.92 -0.01 23.39
CA PRO A 107 25.27 -0.55 23.48
C PRO A 107 25.23 -2.06 23.75
N LEU A 108 25.85 -2.84 22.86
CA LEU A 108 26.03 -4.27 23.04
C LEU A 108 27.42 -4.53 23.60
N ARG A 109 27.50 -5.22 24.74
CA ARG A 109 28.80 -5.56 25.35
C ARG A 109 29.40 -6.76 24.61
N ARG A 110 30.71 -6.74 24.44
CA ARG A 110 31.47 -7.79 23.79
C ARG A 110 31.36 -9.17 24.47
N ASP A 111 31.18 -9.18 25.80
CA ASP A 111 30.95 -10.35 26.64
C ASP A 111 29.47 -10.58 26.96
N GLY A 112 28.57 -9.88 26.25
CA GLY A 112 27.13 -9.94 26.45
C GLY A 112 26.47 -10.96 25.54
N SER A 113 25.37 -11.50 26.02
CA SER A 113 24.41 -12.30 25.24
C SER A 113 23.05 -11.62 25.30
N TYR A 114 22.35 -11.58 24.18
CA TYR A 114 21.08 -10.86 24.03
C TYR A 114 20.08 -11.74 23.31
N THR A 115 18.86 -11.86 23.85
CA THR A 115 17.82 -12.65 23.20
C THR A 115 17.32 -11.99 21.91
N MET A 116 16.80 -12.79 20.98
CA MET A 116 16.20 -12.27 19.76
C MET A 116 15.09 -11.26 20.05
N LYS A 117 14.32 -11.47 21.14
CA LYS A 117 13.31 -10.52 21.59
C LYS A 117 13.91 -9.18 22.02
N GLU A 118 15.00 -9.17 22.80
CA GLU A 118 15.69 -7.94 23.20
C GLU A 118 16.23 -7.18 21.99
N LEU A 119 16.82 -7.89 21.02
CA LEU A 119 17.31 -7.30 19.77
C LEU A 119 16.18 -6.74 18.92
N TYR A 120 15.07 -7.47 18.82
CA TYR A 120 13.87 -7.03 18.09
C TYR A 120 13.28 -5.74 18.70
N GLU A 121 13.07 -5.71 20.02
CA GLU A 121 12.56 -4.52 20.71
C GLU A 121 13.49 -3.31 20.49
N ALA A 122 14.81 -3.51 20.52
CA ALA A 122 15.77 -2.45 20.24
C ALA A 122 15.75 -1.99 18.76
N MET A 123 15.55 -2.90 17.81
CA MET A 123 15.40 -2.60 16.39
C MET A 123 14.10 -1.85 16.11
N ALA A 124 12.98 -2.33 16.59
CA ALA A 124 11.66 -1.78 16.28
C ALA A 124 11.42 -0.42 16.94
N ILE A 125 11.71 -0.28 18.26
CA ILE A 125 11.44 0.91 19.04
C ILE A 125 12.51 1.98 18.84
N TYR A 126 13.79 1.59 18.98
CA TYR A 126 14.91 2.53 18.99
C TYR A 126 15.70 2.56 17.67
N SER A 127 15.30 1.76 16.69
CA SER A 127 15.99 1.63 15.40
C SER A 127 17.46 1.20 15.54
N ALA A 128 17.79 0.38 16.52
CA ALA A 128 19.16 0.00 16.87
C ALA A 128 19.83 -0.79 15.74
N ASN A 129 20.87 -0.22 15.14
CA ASN A 129 21.54 -0.81 13.98
C ASN A 129 22.31 -2.09 14.34
N ALA A 130 23.07 -2.08 15.43
CA ALA A 130 23.80 -3.26 15.88
C ALA A 130 22.87 -4.43 16.25
N ALA A 131 21.70 -4.14 16.82
CA ALA A 131 20.68 -5.16 17.10
C ALA A 131 20.15 -5.78 15.79
N THR A 132 19.94 -4.96 14.75
CA THR A 132 19.53 -5.45 13.42
C THR A 132 20.60 -6.37 12.79
N ILE A 133 21.86 -5.99 12.90
CA ILE A 133 23.00 -6.84 12.46
C ILE A 133 22.98 -8.17 13.22
N GLY A 134 22.80 -8.14 14.54
CA GLY A 134 22.72 -9.36 15.36
C GLY A 134 21.58 -10.29 14.95
N ILE A 135 20.42 -9.73 14.61
CA ILE A 135 19.27 -10.49 14.06
C ILE A 135 19.68 -11.13 12.72
N ALA A 136 20.28 -10.35 11.82
CA ALA A 136 20.71 -10.82 10.51
C ALA A 136 21.74 -11.96 10.61
N GLU A 137 22.76 -11.80 11.47
CA GLU A 137 23.79 -12.81 11.70
C GLU A 137 23.19 -14.09 12.33
N THR A 138 22.20 -13.98 13.20
CA THR A 138 21.55 -15.15 13.82
C THR A 138 20.72 -15.95 12.82
N ILE A 139 19.97 -15.27 11.95
CA ILE A 139 19.07 -15.93 10.99
C ILE A 139 19.87 -16.55 9.83
N ALA A 140 20.81 -15.81 9.26
CA ALA A 140 21.47 -16.19 8.01
C ALA A 140 22.96 -16.57 8.18
N GLY A 141 23.53 -16.46 9.39
CA GLY A 141 24.94 -16.71 9.64
C GLY A 141 25.83 -15.51 9.33
N THR A 142 25.53 -14.73 8.30
CA THR A 142 26.22 -13.47 7.98
C THR A 142 25.23 -12.40 7.48
N GLU A 143 25.61 -11.12 7.62
CA GLU A 143 24.79 -10.02 7.09
C GLU A 143 24.68 -10.11 5.54
N LYS A 144 25.70 -10.64 4.85
CA LYS A 144 25.68 -10.83 3.40
C LYS A 144 24.57 -11.79 2.95
N GLU A 145 24.49 -12.97 3.55
CA GLU A 145 23.45 -13.94 3.27
C GLU A 145 22.06 -13.37 3.62
N PHE A 146 21.97 -12.63 4.73
CA PHE A 146 20.71 -11.98 5.11
C PHE A 146 20.26 -10.93 4.09
N VAL A 147 21.16 -10.11 3.56
CA VAL A 147 20.87 -9.12 2.50
C VAL A 147 20.41 -9.81 1.22
N GLN A 148 20.99 -10.99 0.90
CA GLN A 148 20.48 -11.80 -0.21
C GLN A 148 19.01 -12.22 0.06
N MET A 149 18.69 -12.68 1.27
CA MET A 149 17.32 -13.02 1.65
C MET A 149 16.39 -11.81 1.53
N MET A 150 16.81 -10.60 1.97
CA MET A 150 16.02 -9.37 1.82
C MET A 150 15.69 -9.07 0.35
N ASN A 151 16.66 -9.17 -0.55
CA ASN A 151 16.45 -8.92 -1.98
C ASN A 151 15.58 -10.00 -2.64
N ASP A 152 15.72 -11.26 -2.22
CA ASP A 152 14.91 -12.35 -2.76
C ASP A 152 13.46 -12.28 -2.24
N LYS A 153 13.27 -11.94 -0.96
CA LYS A 153 11.94 -11.71 -0.37
C LYS A 153 11.23 -10.52 -1.03
N ALA A 154 11.93 -9.43 -1.33
CA ALA A 154 11.37 -8.31 -2.07
C ALA A 154 10.81 -8.75 -3.44
N LYS A 155 11.57 -9.57 -4.20
CA LYS A 155 11.10 -10.12 -5.48
C LYS A 155 9.88 -11.03 -5.30
N GLU A 156 9.89 -11.88 -4.27
CA GLU A 156 8.76 -12.76 -3.93
C GLU A 156 7.49 -11.94 -3.64
N MET A 157 7.62 -10.81 -2.96
CA MET A 157 6.54 -9.85 -2.72
C MET A 157 6.09 -9.08 -3.96
N GLY A 158 6.78 -9.23 -5.11
CA GLY A 158 6.54 -8.46 -6.33
C GLY A 158 7.12 -7.04 -6.28
N ILE A 159 8.07 -6.78 -5.40
CA ILE A 159 8.81 -5.52 -5.30
C ILE A 159 10.06 -5.62 -6.18
N GLU A 160 10.01 -5.03 -7.37
CA GLU A 160 11.09 -5.14 -8.36
C GLU A 160 12.13 -4.02 -8.25
N ASP A 161 11.80 -2.90 -7.60
CA ASP A 161 12.61 -1.70 -7.48
C ASP A 161 13.38 -1.59 -6.16
N ALA A 162 13.30 -2.62 -5.32
CA ALA A 162 14.06 -2.69 -4.08
C ALA A 162 15.52 -3.08 -4.36
N HIS A 163 16.43 -2.38 -3.69
CA HIS A 163 17.84 -2.71 -3.68
C HIS A 163 18.39 -2.62 -2.26
N PHE A 164 18.61 -3.76 -1.62
CA PHE A 164 19.19 -3.84 -0.29
C PHE A 164 20.69 -4.15 -0.40
N VAL A 165 21.50 -3.34 0.30
CA VAL A 165 22.95 -3.48 0.37
C VAL A 165 23.46 -3.77 1.78
N ASN A 166 22.61 -3.53 2.80
CA ASN A 166 22.85 -3.94 4.19
C ASN A 166 21.51 -4.16 4.92
N SER A 167 21.57 -4.77 6.11
CA SER A 167 20.36 -5.10 6.90
C SER A 167 19.69 -3.90 7.56
N THR A 168 20.43 -2.79 7.74
CA THR A 168 20.08 -1.68 8.63
C THR A 168 19.48 -0.48 7.93
N GLY A 169 19.86 -0.24 6.67
CA GLY A 169 19.57 0.97 5.90
C GLY A 169 20.51 2.15 6.23
N LEU A 170 21.66 1.89 6.84
CA LEU A 170 22.74 2.85 6.94
C LEU A 170 23.43 3.04 5.58
N ASN A 171 24.13 4.17 5.42
CA ASN A 171 25.16 4.25 4.39
C ASN A 171 26.30 3.27 4.75
N ASN A 172 26.76 2.50 3.78
CA ASN A 172 27.79 1.48 3.99
C ASN A 172 29.08 2.02 4.60
N SER A 173 29.40 3.32 4.40
CA SER A 173 30.58 3.97 5.01
C SER A 173 30.59 3.95 6.54
N PHE A 174 29.40 3.82 7.18
CA PHE A 174 29.27 3.65 8.63
C PHE A 174 29.52 2.22 9.10
N LEU A 175 29.58 1.25 8.20
CA LEU A 175 29.73 -0.18 8.53
C LEU A 175 31.21 -0.61 8.67
N LEU A 176 32.12 0.34 8.86
CA LEU A 176 33.53 0.11 9.20
C LEU A 176 34.29 -0.75 8.19
N GLY A 177 33.90 -0.73 6.91
CA GLY A 177 34.43 -1.61 5.86
C GLY A 177 33.95 -3.06 5.96
N MET A 178 32.96 -3.34 6.82
CA MET A 178 32.37 -4.68 7.03
C MET A 178 31.04 -4.86 6.27
N HIS A 179 30.67 -3.87 5.44
CA HIS A 179 29.47 -3.99 4.60
C HIS A 179 29.53 -5.23 3.70
N PRO A 180 28.38 -5.80 3.29
CA PRO A 180 28.35 -7.01 2.47
C PRO A 180 29.22 -6.90 1.20
N GLU A 181 30.01 -7.94 0.95
CA GLU A 181 30.89 -8.01 -0.22
C GLU A 181 30.09 -7.91 -1.53
N GLY A 182 30.55 -7.06 -2.44
CA GLY A 182 29.88 -6.79 -3.72
C GLY A 182 29.04 -5.53 -3.69
N THR A 183 28.89 -4.86 -2.54
CA THR A 183 28.25 -3.55 -2.41
C THR A 183 29.29 -2.42 -2.32
N GLY A 184 28.91 -1.20 -2.73
CA GLY A 184 29.79 -0.03 -2.69
C GLY A 184 29.90 0.59 -1.29
N GLU A 185 31.02 1.28 -1.03
CA GLU A 185 31.30 1.92 0.27
C GLU A 185 30.26 3.01 0.61
N ASP A 186 29.76 3.75 -0.37
CA ASP A 186 28.80 4.86 -0.19
C ASP A 186 27.37 4.46 -0.58
N GLU A 187 27.09 3.16 -0.75
CA GLU A 187 25.75 2.70 -1.11
C GLU A 187 24.80 2.70 0.08
N GLU A 188 23.53 2.93 -0.23
CA GLU A 188 22.40 2.83 0.70
C GLU A 188 21.26 2.01 0.08
N ASN A 189 20.41 1.47 0.93
CA ASN A 189 19.20 0.77 0.49
C ASN A 189 18.22 1.73 -0.18
N THR A 190 17.63 1.30 -1.30
CA THR A 190 16.68 2.10 -2.06
C THR A 190 15.41 1.32 -2.38
N MET A 191 14.30 2.04 -2.50
CA MET A 191 12.97 1.52 -2.86
C MET A 191 12.04 2.70 -3.19
N SER A 192 10.96 2.48 -3.93
CA SER A 192 9.92 3.49 -4.12
C SER A 192 8.94 3.56 -2.93
N ALA A 193 8.21 4.68 -2.81
CA ALA A 193 7.17 4.81 -1.78
C ALA A 193 6.06 3.76 -1.94
N ARG A 194 5.71 3.42 -3.19
CA ARG A 194 4.75 2.34 -3.51
C ARG A 194 5.24 0.99 -2.98
N SER A 195 6.48 0.67 -3.20
CA SER A 195 7.10 -0.57 -2.74
C SER A 195 7.26 -0.63 -1.23
N VAL A 196 7.58 0.49 -0.58
CA VAL A 196 7.54 0.60 0.88
C VAL A 196 6.12 0.34 1.41
N ALA A 197 5.08 0.86 0.75
CA ALA A 197 3.68 0.59 1.13
C ALA A 197 3.31 -0.90 0.92
N ILE A 198 3.80 -1.56 -0.15
CA ILE A 198 3.62 -3.01 -0.36
C ILE A 198 4.24 -3.81 0.80
N LEU A 199 5.48 -3.49 1.17
CA LEU A 199 6.16 -4.14 2.30
C LEU A 199 5.43 -3.89 3.63
N THR A 200 4.97 -2.65 3.85
CA THR A 200 4.20 -2.30 5.05
C THR A 200 2.90 -3.09 5.12
N LYS A 201 2.18 -3.19 4.00
CA LYS A 201 0.93 -3.98 3.94
C LYS A 201 1.21 -5.46 4.20
N ALA A 202 2.23 -6.04 3.59
CA ALA A 202 2.61 -7.45 3.83
C ALA A 202 2.91 -7.71 5.31
N LEU A 203 3.68 -6.83 5.98
CA LEU A 203 3.92 -6.93 7.42
C LEU A 203 2.64 -6.89 8.25
N LEU A 204 1.70 -6.01 7.91
CA LEU A 204 0.43 -5.87 8.64
C LEU A 204 -0.52 -7.03 8.38
N ASP A 205 -0.48 -7.64 7.21
CA ASP A 205 -1.33 -8.77 6.83
C ASP A 205 -0.82 -10.08 7.44
N ASP A 206 0.49 -10.33 7.34
CA ASP A 206 1.09 -11.61 7.71
C ASP A 206 1.47 -11.64 9.20
N TYR A 207 1.94 -10.51 9.75
CA TYR A 207 2.46 -10.40 11.12
C TYR A 207 1.87 -9.19 11.88
N PRO A 208 0.54 -9.09 12.05
CA PRO A 208 -0.11 -7.92 12.69
C PRO A 208 0.37 -7.64 14.11
N GLU A 209 0.93 -8.61 14.81
CA GLU A 209 1.50 -8.48 16.16
C GLU A 209 2.73 -7.55 16.21
N ILE A 210 3.35 -7.20 15.10
CA ILE A 210 4.42 -6.18 15.07
C ILE A 210 3.96 -4.87 15.69
N LEU A 211 2.66 -4.56 15.56
CA LEU A 211 2.07 -3.36 16.13
C LEU A 211 2.10 -3.37 17.67
N ASP A 212 2.18 -4.54 18.32
CA ASP A 212 2.29 -4.59 19.78
C ASP A 212 3.59 -3.99 20.28
N THR A 213 4.67 -4.08 19.49
CA THR A 213 5.95 -3.45 19.79
C THR A 213 6.06 -2.05 19.17
N ALA A 214 5.65 -1.87 17.91
CA ALA A 214 5.78 -0.60 17.19
C ALA A 214 5.02 0.56 17.87
N LYS A 215 3.88 0.27 18.53
CA LYS A 215 3.07 1.27 19.25
C LYS A 215 3.62 1.70 20.63
N ILE A 216 4.74 1.11 21.09
CA ILE A 216 5.32 1.45 22.41
C ILE A 216 6.08 2.78 22.30
N PRO A 217 5.66 3.87 22.99
CA PRO A 217 6.36 5.15 22.93
C PRO A 217 7.73 5.12 23.59
N GLU A 218 7.87 4.31 24.65
CA GLU A 218 9.09 4.22 25.44
C GLU A 218 9.23 2.85 26.09
N LEU A 219 10.42 2.27 26.03
CA LEU A 219 10.74 1.01 26.71
C LEU A 219 12.11 1.12 27.39
N MET A 220 12.21 0.54 28.58
CA MET A 220 13.49 0.38 29.27
C MET A 220 14.15 -0.93 28.83
N PHE A 221 15.11 -0.86 27.93
CA PHE A 221 15.93 -1.99 27.52
C PHE A 221 16.67 -2.58 28.71
N ARG A 222 16.65 -3.90 28.89
CA ARG A 222 17.30 -4.67 29.95
C ARG A 222 17.13 -4.06 31.36
N LYS A 223 15.91 -3.68 31.71
CA LYS A 223 15.56 -3.04 32.99
C LYS A 223 16.11 -3.81 34.18
N GLY A 224 16.78 -3.08 35.10
CA GLY A 224 17.32 -3.66 36.31
C GLY A 224 18.70 -4.31 36.16
N THR A 225 19.32 -4.23 34.98
CA THR A 225 20.70 -4.69 34.72
C THR A 225 21.63 -3.49 34.52
N PRO A 226 22.96 -3.69 34.54
CA PRO A 226 23.91 -2.63 34.20
C PRO A 226 23.79 -2.10 32.79
N ASP A 227 23.15 -2.87 31.89
CA ASP A 227 22.98 -2.54 30.46
C ASP A 227 21.65 -1.81 30.21
N GLN A 228 20.93 -1.40 31.27
CA GLN A 228 19.65 -0.75 31.06
C GLN A 228 19.79 0.58 30.31
N ILE A 229 18.95 0.77 29.32
CA ILE A 229 18.86 2.02 28.53
C ILE A 229 17.41 2.38 28.31
N ARG A 230 17.09 3.66 28.36
CA ARG A 230 15.79 4.19 28.00
C ARG A 230 15.73 4.35 26.49
N MET A 231 14.89 3.55 25.84
CA MET A 231 14.60 3.66 24.43
C MET A 231 13.33 4.48 24.22
N VAL A 232 13.44 5.62 23.55
CA VAL A 232 12.30 6.45 23.13
C VAL A 232 12.05 6.18 21.66
N ASN A 233 10.80 5.90 21.31
CA ASN A 233 10.43 5.61 19.92
C ASN A 233 10.67 6.82 19.02
N TRP A 234 11.21 6.60 17.83
CA TRP A 234 11.41 7.63 16.83
C TRP A 234 10.10 8.06 16.15
N ASN A 235 9.04 7.26 16.24
CA ASN A 235 7.70 7.63 15.80
C ASN A 235 7.03 8.51 16.85
N THR A 236 7.26 9.80 16.80
CA THR A 236 6.67 10.75 17.73
C THR A 236 5.18 11.06 17.45
N MET A 237 4.56 10.40 16.46
CA MET A 237 3.10 10.45 16.25
C MET A 237 2.33 9.47 17.15
N LEU A 238 3.01 8.64 17.95
CA LEU A 238 2.39 7.74 18.89
C LEU A 238 1.68 8.50 20.03
N PRO A 239 0.66 7.90 20.69
CA PRO A 239 -0.05 8.52 21.78
C PRO A 239 0.86 9.03 22.91
N GLY A 240 0.65 10.27 23.35
CA GLY A 240 1.43 10.94 24.40
C GLY A 240 2.77 11.51 23.96
N MET A 241 3.10 11.49 22.67
CA MET A 241 4.34 12.05 22.12
C MET A 241 4.09 13.39 21.38
N ASP A 242 5.16 14.09 20.98
CA ASP A 242 5.11 15.49 20.53
C ASP A 242 4.25 15.73 19.27
N HIS A 243 4.13 14.73 18.39
CA HIS A 243 3.34 14.83 17.15
C HIS A 243 2.09 13.94 17.20
N GLU A 244 1.63 13.58 18.38
CA GLU A 244 0.50 12.65 18.57
C GLU A 244 -0.57 12.76 17.47
N TYR A 245 -0.94 11.61 16.90
CA TYR A 245 -1.96 11.49 15.91
C TYR A 245 -2.93 10.36 16.27
N ASP A 246 -4.20 10.67 16.30
CA ASP A 246 -5.25 9.71 16.69
C ASP A 246 -5.25 8.47 15.82
N GLY A 247 -5.22 7.30 16.46
CA GLY A 247 -5.16 6.00 15.79
C GLY A 247 -3.78 5.55 15.31
N MET A 248 -2.71 6.37 15.46
CA MET A 248 -1.33 5.99 15.09
C MET A 248 -0.82 4.86 15.98
N ASP A 249 -0.34 3.76 15.35
CA ASP A 249 0.19 2.59 16.07
C ASP A 249 1.46 1.97 15.43
N GLY A 250 2.00 2.59 14.39
CA GLY A 250 3.22 2.14 13.70
C GLY A 250 3.65 3.12 12.61
N LEU A 251 4.73 2.93 11.82
CA LEU A 251 5.58 1.75 11.89
C LEU A 251 7.05 2.15 12.01
N LYS A 252 7.70 2.68 10.95
CA LYS A 252 9.14 2.89 10.90
C LYS A 252 9.57 4.20 10.27
N THR A 253 10.43 4.95 10.98
CA THR A 253 11.10 6.15 10.47
C THR A 253 12.42 5.78 9.77
N GLY A 254 12.83 6.59 8.79
CA GLY A 254 14.13 6.50 8.12
C GLY A 254 14.79 7.88 8.03
N THR A 255 16.10 7.95 8.28
CA THR A 255 16.87 9.19 8.14
C THR A 255 18.33 8.89 7.82
N THR A 256 18.83 9.38 6.69
CA THR A 256 20.25 9.54 6.33
C THR A 256 20.38 10.82 5.53
N ASP A 257 21.62 11.27 5.26
CA ASP A 257 21.83 12.44 4.40
C ASP A 257 21.26 12.24 2.99
N PHE A 258 21.36 11.01 2.46
CA PHE A 258 20.83 10.65 1.14
C PHE A 258 19.31 10.50 1.12
N ALA A 259 18.76 9.74 2.08
CA ALA A 259 17.33 9.47 2.15
C ALA A 259 16.49 10.65 2.66
N GLY A 260 17.11 11.64 3.31
CA GLY A 260 16.40 12.71 3.99
C GLY A 260 15.53 12.18 5.14
N HIS A 261 14.46 12.89 5.45
CA HIS A 261 13.51 12.53 6.50
C HIS A 261 12.32 11.77 5.93
N SER A 262 12.24 10.45 6.21
CA SER A 262 11.24 9.54 5.65
C SER A 262 10.47 8.80 6.75
N PHE A 263 9.23 8.37 6.47
CA PHE A 263 8.40 7.63 7.41
C PHE A 263 7.38 6.74 6.67
N ALA A 264 7.28 5.50 7.10
CA ALA A 264 6.18 4.60 6.81
C ALA A 264 5.32 4.50 8.08
N GLY A 265 4.15 5.15 8.06
CA GLY A 265 3.22 5.21 9.18
C GLY A 265 1.95 4.42 8.91
N THR A 266 1.31 3.91 9.96
CA THR A 266 -0.03 3.32 9.90
C THR A 266 -0.89 3.82 11.04
N ALA A 267 -2.17 4.10 10.73
CA ALA A 267 -3.15 4.53 11.70
C ALA A 267 -4.51 3.87 11.44
N LYS A 268 -5.28 3.61 12.50
CA LYS A 268 -6.61 3.00 12.40
C LYS A 268 -7.67 3.85 13.10
N ARG A 269 -8.75 4.20 12.36
CA ARG A 269 -9.92 4.93 12.89
C ARG A 269 -11.20 4.32 12.31
N ASP A 270 -12.22 4.16 13.13
CA ASP A 270 -13.57 3.74 12.73
C ASP A 270 -13.60 2.47 11.83
N GLY A 271 -12.67 1.55 12.07
CA GLY A 271 -12.51 0.31 11.29
C GLY A 271 -11.55 0.42 10.09
N ILE A 272 -11.34 1.60 9.54
CA ILE A 272 -10.44 1.85 8.41
C ILE A 272 -9.00 1.95 8.93
N ARG A 273 -8.08 1.19 8.31
CA ARG A 273 -6.64 1.30 8.53
C ARG A 273 -5.98 1.87 7.28
N LEU A 274 -5.19 2.91 7.46
CA LEU A 274 -4.40 3.51 6.40
C LEU A 274 -2.90 3.25 6.59
N ILE A 275 -2.21 3.13 5.47
CA ILE A 275 -0.74 3.17 5.39
C ILE A 275 -0.36 4.46 4.68
N ALA A 276 0.48 5.27 5.29
CA ALA A 276 1.01 6.49 4.71
C ALA A 276 2.54 6.42 4.63
N VAL A 277 3.10 6.56 3.43
CA VAL A 277 4.56 6.60 3.25
C VAL A 277 4.94 7.98 2.73
N VAL A 278 5.87 8.61 3.41
CA VAL A 278 6.47 9.90 3.05
C VAL A 278 7.98 9.71 2.91
N MET A 279 8.55 10.15 1.79
CA MET A 279 9.97 10.03 1.54
C MET A 279 10.59 11.40 1.27
N LYS A 280 11.66 11.68 2.00
CA LYS A 280 12.44 12.93 1.90
C LYS A 280 11.56 14.17 2.08
N ALA A 281 10.85 14.21 3.20
CA ALA A 281 9.98 15.33 3.55
C ALA A 281 10.77 16.58 3.86
N VAL A 282 10.21 17.73 3.46
CA VAL A 282 10.73 19.06 3.70
C VAL A 282 9.66 19.96 4.30
N ASP A 283 10.06 21.07 4.91
CA ASP A 283 9.16 22.13 5.35
C ASP A 283 8.87 23.15 4.22
N ALA A 284 8.19 24.24 4.55
CA ALA A 284 7.83 25.28 3.58
C ALA A 284 9.06 26.04 3.01
N GLU A 285 10.17 26.01 3.71
CA GLU A 285 11.45 26.58 3.32
C GLU A 285 12.28 25.62 2.46
N GLY A 286 11.85 24.36 2.32
CA GLY A 286 12.53 23.31 1.56
C GLY A 286 13.58 22.55 2.39
N GLU A 287 13.60 22.71 3.71
CA GLU A 287 14.55 22.07 4.60
C GLU A 287 13.98 20.79 5.19
N GLY A 288 14.77 19.72 5.17
CA GLY A 288 14.40 18.44 5.77
C GLY A 288 14.45 18.49 7.29
N SER A 289 13.40 18.01 7.97
CA SER A 289 13.37 17.95 9.43
C SER A 289 12.51 16.80 9.95
N TYR A 290 12.67 16.49 11.26
CA TYR A 290 11.78 15.53 11.94
C TYR A 290 10.33 15.99 11.91
N ASP A 291 10.06 17.28 12.10
CA ASP A 291 8.72 17.85 12.09
C ASP A 291 8.11 17.77 10.68
N ALA A 292 8.91 18.04 9.64
CA ALA A 292 8.46 18.01 8.25
C ALA A 292 7.84 16.65 7.87
N ARG A 293 8.51 15.54 8.22
CA ARG A 293 7.98 14.20 7.89
C ARG A 293 6.67 13.89 8.60
N PHE A 294 6.53 14.27 9.87
CA PHE A 294 5.30 14.01 10.61
C PHE A 294 4.15 14.93 10.19
N ASN A 295 4.45 16.17 9.81
CA ASN A 295 3.46 17.09 9.24
C ASN A 295 2.97 16.58 7.86
N ALA A 296 3.86 16.13 7.00
CA ALA A 296 3.52 15.54 5.72
C ALA A 296 2.68 14.25 5.89
N THR A 297 3.06 13.39 6.84
CA THR A 297 2.29 12.17 7.15
C THR A 297 0.90 12.49 7.70
N ARG A 298 0.77 13.49 8.58
CA ARG A 298 -0.52 13.97 9.08
C ARG A 298 -1.42 14.41 7.93
N ALA A 299 -0.90 15.23 7.01
CA ALA A 299 -1.66 15.69 5.85
C ALA A 299 -2.17 14.54 4.99
N LEU A 300 -1.35 13.50 4.75
CA LEU A 300 -1.76 12.30 4.02
C LEU A 300 -2.85 11.51 4.75
N LEU A 301 -2.68 11.29 6.05
CA LEU A 301 -3.65 10.54 6.84
C LEU A 301 -4.97 11.31 6.98
N ASP A 302 -4.93 12.63 7.19
CA ASP A 302 -6.13 13.48 7.25
C ASP A 302 -6.90 13.44 5.92
N TYR A 303 -6.17 13.45 4.78
CA TYR A 303 -6.77 13.26 3.46
C TYR A 303 -7.42 11.88 3.34
N GLY A 304 -6.68 10.81 3.66
CA GLY A 304 -7.18 9.43 3.54
C GLY A 304 -8.39 9.14 4.45
N PHE A 305 -8.40 9.65 5.69
CA PHE A 305 -9.56 9.54 6.59
C PHE A 305 -10.73 10.44 6.20
N GLY A 306 -10.59 11.30 5.20
CA GLY A 306 -11.70 11.98 4.53
C GLY A 306 -12.51 11.08 3.58
N PHE A 307 -12.03 9.85 3.34
CA PHE A 307 -12.71 8.84 2.55
C PHE A 307 -13.63 7.99 3.44
N GLN A 308 -14.64 7.37 2.83
CA GLN A 308 -15.52 6.43 3.49
C GLN A 308 -15.79 5.21 2.61
N GLU A 309 -16.02 4.07 3.25
CA GLU A 309 -16.39 2.85 2.54
C GLU A 309 -17.75 3.03 1.87
N THR A 310 -17.80 2.76 0.57
CA THR A 310 -19.02 2.86 -0.24
C THR A 310 -19.20 1.62 -1.09
N GLU A 311 -20.41 1.03 -1.06
CA GLU A 311 -20.77 -0.08 -1.94
C GLU A 311 -21.17 0.45 -3.32
N ILE A 312 -20.27 0.27 -4.30
CA ILE A 312 -20.44 0.73 -5.68
C ILE A 312 -21.36 -0.20 -6.48
N MET A 313 -21.23 -1.52 -6.26
CA MET A 313 -22.14 -2.52 -6.82
C MET A 313 -22.51 -3.56 -5.76
N LYS A 314 -23.74 -4.02 -5.78
CA LYS A 314 -24.23 -5.11 -4.92
C LYS A 314 -23.95 -6.46 -5.55
N ALA A 315 -23.78 -7.50 -4.73
CA ALA A 315 -23.77 -8.87 -5.23
C ALA A 315 -25.05 -9.17 -6.03
N GLY A 316 -24.90 -9.83 -7.17
CA GLY A 316 -26.01 -10.10 -8.11
C GLY A 316 -26.44 -8.92 -8.98
N GLN A 317 -25.84 -7.75 -8.84
CA GLN A 317 -26.13 -6.59 -9.68
C GLN A 317 -25.57 -6.78 -11.09
N GLN A 318 -26.38 -6.40 -12.09
CA GLN A 318 -26.01 -6.42 -13.50
C GLN A 318 -25.47 -5.06 -13.95
N PHE A 319 -24.70 -5.04 -15.04
CA PHE A 319 -24.21 -3.81 -15.65
C PHE A 319 -25.30 -3.17 -16.51
N MET A 320 -25.52 -1.89 -16.34
CA MET A 320 -26.50 -1.16 -17.16
C MET A 320 -26.07 -1.17 -18.64
N GLY A 321 -26.90 -1.73 -19.53
CA GLY A 321 -26.64 -1.86 -20.95
C GLY A 321 -25.74 -3.03 -21.35
N GLN A 322 -25.32 -3.86 -20.38
CA GLN A 322 -24.54 -5.10 -20.60
C GLN A 322 -25.02 -6.20 -19.64
N GLU A 323 -26.35 -6.36 -19.53
CA GLU A 323 -26.99 -7.33 -18.63
C GLU A 323 -26.75 -8.79 -19.06
N SER A 324 -26.35 -9.00 -20.31
CA SER A 324 -26.08 -10.33 -20.87
C SER A 324 -24.96 -10.31 -21.90
N LEU A 325 -24.29 -11.46 -22.07
CA LEU A 325 -23.24 -11.69 -23.06
C LEU A 325 -23.73 -12.63 -24.16
N PRO A 326 -23.30 -12.43 -25.43
CA PRO A 326 -23.65 -13.32 -26.53
C PRO A 326 -22.99 -14.70 -26.34
N VAL A 327 -23.73 -15.77 -26.70
CA VAL A 327 -23.28 -17.16 -26.64
C VAL A 327 -23.31 -17.78 -28.00
N ALA A 328 -22.14 -18.26 -28.48
CA ALA A 328 -22.04 -19.00 -29.73
C ALA A 328 -22.41 -20.48 -29.50
N LYS A 329 -23.16 -21.03 -30.46
CA LYS A 329 -23.59 -22.46 -30.46
C LYS A 329 -24.43 -22.88 -29.23
N GLY A 330 -24.99 -21.93 -28.49
CA GLY A 330 -25.87 -22.17 -27.37
C GLY A 330 -27.32 -22.39 -27.76
N GLU A 331 -28.11 -23.03 -26.90
CA GLU A 331 -29.57 -23.11 -26.99
C GLU A 331 -30.22 -21.72 -26.85
N LYS A 332 -29.60 -20.83 -26.10
CA LYS A 332 -29.90 -19.40 -26.03
C LYS A 332 -28.78 -18.60 -26.69
N ASP A 333 -29.15 -17.44 -27.26
CA ASP A 333 -28.18 -16.54 -27.92
C ASP A 333 -27.40 -15.69 -26.96
N HIS A 334 -27.88 -15.58 -25.71
CA HIS A 334 -27.28 -14.77 -24.67
C HIS A 334 -27.37 -15.49 -23.33
N VAL A 335 -26.45 -15.16 -22.43
CA VAL A 335 -26.46 -15.55 -21.02
C VAL A 335 -26.42 -14.31 -20.15
N ALA A 336 -27.30 -14.25 -19.15
CA ALA A 336 -27.28 -13.17 -18.17
C ALA A 336 -26.02 -13.24 -17.30
N VAL A 337 -25.45 -12.08 -16.99
CA VAL A 337 -24.23 -11.97 -16.18
C VAL A 337 -24.44 -10.97 -15.03
N ALA A 338 -23.80 -11.25 -13.90
CA ALA A 338 -23.85 -10.37 -12.74
C ALA A 338 -22.56 -10.46 -11.90
N VAL A 339 -22.37 -9.46 -11.07
CA VAL A 339 -21.27 -9.40 -10.10
C VAL A 339 -21.50 -10.46 -9.02
N LYS A 340 -20.49 -11.27 -8.69
CA LYS A 340 -20.56 -12.33 -7.67
C LYS A 340 -20.58 -11.77 -6.25
N GLU A 341 -19.73 -10.79 -5.99
CA GLU A 341 -19.51 -10.20 -4.68
C GLU A 341 -19.70 -8.68 -4.74
N PRO A 342 -20.05 -8.02 -3.63
CA PRO A 342 -20.21 -6.57 -3.64
C PRO A 342 -18.87 -5.89 -3.94
N VAL A 343 -18.90 -4.85 -4.76
CA VAL A 343 -17.74 -3.97 -5.00
C VAL A 343 -17.78 -2.83 -3.99
N ARG A 344 -16.80 -2.76 -3.12
CA ARG A 344 -16.64 -1.71 -2.13
C ARG A 344 -15.33 -0.97 -2.35
N LEU A 345 -15.35 0.33 -2.16
CA LEU A 345 -14.21 1.23 -2.27
C LEU A 345 -14.23 2.24 -1.14
N LEU A 346 -13.07 2.73 -0.78
CA LEU A 346 -12.95 4.00 -0.10
C LEU A 346 -13.11 5.12 -1.13
N VAL A 347 -14.08 6.00 -0.93
CA VAL A 347 -14.34 7.14 -1.82
C VAL A 347 -14.41 8.43 -1.00
N PRO A 348 -14.00 9.59 -1.57
CA PRO A 348 -14.14 10.86 -0.87
C PRO A 348 -15.61 11.08 -0.49
N SER A 349 -15.86 11.46 0.76
CA SER A 349 -17.23 11.61 1.30
C SER A 349 -18.11 12.55 0.49
N ALA A 350 -17.52 13.51 -0.24
CA ALA A 350 -18.22 14.46 -1.11
C ALA A 350 -18.49 13.96 -2.54
N GLN A 351 -17.95 12.78 -2.94
CA GLN A 351 -17.94 12.34 -4.35
C GLN A 351 -18.48 10.91 -4.55
N GLN A 352 -19.39 10.43 -3.72
CA GLN A 352 -19.90 9.05 -3.78
C GLN A 352 -20.53 8.66 -5.13
N GLU A 353 -21.16 9.59 -5.84
CA GLU A 353 -21.82 9.34 -7.13
C GLU A 353 -20.89 9.49 -8.34
N ALA A 354 -19.58 9.79 -8.10
CA ALA A 354 -18.64 10.09 -9.16
C ALA A 354 -18.01 8.83 -9.81
N TYR A 355 -18.17 7.66 -9.17
CA TYR A 355 -17.60 6.40 -9.64
C TYR A 355 -18.54 5.64 -10.54
N ARG A 356 -18.01 5.06 -11.62
CA ARG A 356 -18.76 4.21 -12.53
C ARG A 356 -18.07 2.86 -12.71
N THR A 357 -18.85 1.84 -13.09
CA THR A 357 -18.36 0.49 -13.28
C THR A 357 -18.50 0.06 -14.73
N GLU A 358 -17.49 -0.67 -15.23
CA GLU A 358 -17.47 -1.29 -16.54
C GLU A 358 -17.16 -2.78 -16.40
N LEU A 359 -17.69 -3.59 -17.33
CA LEU A 359 -17.36 -5.00 -17.41
C LEU A 359 -16.10 -5.19 -18.29
N GLU A 360 -15.05 -5.73 -17.69
CA GLU A 360 -13.86 -6.18 -18.41
C GLU A 360 -13.95 -7.69 -18.64
N LEU A 361 -14.10 -8.11 -19.90
CA LEU A 361 -14.19 -9.53 -20.24
C LEU A 361 -12.82 -10.22 -20.15
N THR A 362 -12.76 -11.34 -19.41
CA THR A 362 -11.57 -12.22 -19.37
C THR A 362 -11.62 -13.32 -20.45
N ALA A 363 -12.83 -13.66 -20.89
CA ALA A 363 -13.06 -14.52 -22.05
C ALA A 363 -13.53 -13.66 -23.23
N GLY A 364 -13.13 -14.02 -24.44
CA GLY A 364 -13.62 -13.31 -25.63
C GLY A 364 -15.15 -13.42 -25.76
N ALA A 365 -15.79 -12.44 -26.42
CA ALA A 365 -17.19 -12.52 -26.81
C ALA A 365 -17.30 -12.81 -28.31
N PRO A 366 -18.23 -13.69 -28.76
CA PRO A 366 -19.20 -14.46 -27.96
C PRO A 366 -18.57 -15.57 -27.12
N LEU A 367 -19.18 -15.92 -25.98
CA LEU A 367 -18.81 -17.08 -25.17
C LEU A 367 -19.16 -18.37 -25.95
N GLU A 368 -18.34 -19.41 -25.82
CA GLU A 368 -18.66 -20.73 -26.44
C GLU A 368 -19.55 -21.54 -25.50
N ALA A 369 -20.66 -22.09 -26.02
CA ALA A 369 -21.51 -23.01 -25.24
C ALA A 369 -20.81 -24.38 -25.04
N ALA A 370 -21.03 -25.12 -23.93
CA ALA A 370 -21.93 -24.74 -22.84
C ALA A 370 -21.33 -23.70 -21.93
N VAL A 371 -22.16 -22.81 -21.38
CA VAL A 371 -21.82 -21.87 -20.31
C VAL A 371 -22.55 -22.33 -19.06
N GLU A 372 -21.83 -22.57 -17.98
CA GLU A 372 -22.42 -23.00 -16.71
C GLU A 372 -22.77 -21.82 -15.81
N GLU A 373 -23.84 -21.95 -15.02
CA GLU A 373 -24.13 -20.99 -13.95
C GLU A 373 -22.92 -20.88 -12.99
N GLY A 374 -22.51 -19.65 -12.67
CA GLY A 374 -21.33 -19.37 -11.85
C GLY A 374 -20.01 -19.35 -12.63
N GLN A 375 -20.01 -19.70 -13.93
CA GLN A 375 -18.81 -19.58 -14.77
C GLN A 375 -18.34 -18.13 -14.84
N LEU A 376 -17.05 -17.90 -14.52
CA LEU A 376 -16.44 -16.57 -14.58
C LEU A 376 -16.31 -16.12 -16.03
N VAL A 377 -16.73 -14.88 -16.31
CA VAL A 377 -16.73 -14.31 -17.66
C VAL A 377 -15.96 -13.00 -17.75
N GLY A 378 -15.70 -12.36 -16.61
CA GLY A 378 -15.01 -11.08 -16.56
C GLY A 378 -14.82 -10.57 -15.13
N LYS A 379 -14.36 -9.33 -15.06
CA LYS A 379 -14.14 -8.57 -13.83
C LYS A 379 -14.78 -7.19 -13.91
N VAL A 380 -15.07 -6.61 -12.73
CA VAL A 380 -15.52 -5.22 -12.64
C VAL A 380 -14.33 -4.29 -12.75
N ARG A 381 -14.37 -3.31 -13.65
CA ARG A 381 -13.49 -2.13 -13.61
C ARG A 381 -14.25 -1.00 -12.95
N VAL A 382 -13.58 -0.29 -12.04
CA VAL A 382 -14.13 0.92 -11.44
C VAL A 382 -13.33 2.12 -11.92
N LEU A 383 -14.04 3.12 -12.42
CA LEU A 383 -13.48 4.35 -12.95
C LEU A 383 -13.96 5.53 -12.08
N ASP A 384 -13.09 6.49 -11.86
CA ASP A 384 -13.41 7.76 -11.21
C ASP A 384 -14.16 8.74 -12.15
N SER A 385 -14.42 9.95 -11.70
CA SER A 385 -15.08 11.00 -12.48
C SER A 385 -14.28 11.48 -13.70
N GLU A 386 -12.97 11.27 -13.72
CA GLU A 386 -12.05 11.64 -14.80
C GLU A 386 -11.80 10.50 -15.80
N ASN A 387 -12.42 9.33 -15.57
CA ASN A 387 -12.22 8.08 -16.30
C ASN A 387 -10.87 7.40 -16.03
N ASN A 388 -10.19 7.73 -14.94
CA ASN A 388 -9.05 6.97 -14.51
C ASN A 388 -9.52 5.71 -13.77
N GLU A 389 -8.81 4.62 -13.97
CA GLU A 389 -9.06 3.40 -13.22
C GLU A 389 -8.56 3.54 -11.79
N VAL A 390 -9.35 3.09 -10.80
CA VAL A 390 -8.92 3.07 -9.40
C VAL A 390 -7.68 2.16 -9.29
N GLU A 391 -6.59 2.73 -8.79
CA GLU A 391 -5.30 2.03 -8.68
C GLU A 391 -5.15 1.29 -7.35
N TYR A 392 -4.41 0.18 -7.39
CA TYR A 392 -4.06 -0.67 -6.25
C TYR A 392 -2.56 -0.93 -6.22
N LEU A 393 -2.00 -1.22 -5.03
CA LEU A 393 -0.56 -1.39 -4.81
C LEU A 393 0.08 -2.39 -5.77
N LYS A 394 -0.48 -3.59 -5.91
CA LYS A 394 0.06 -4.67 -6.76
C LYS A 394 -0.60 -4.74 -8.15
N GLY A 395 -1.36 -3.72 -8.55
CA GLY A 395 -2.18 -3.78 -9.76
C GLY A 395 -3.32 -4.81 -9.66
N GLU A 396 -3.49 -5.45 -8.52
CA GLU A 396 -4.62 -6.30 -8.22
C GLU A 396 -5.83 -5.38 -8.01
N LYS A 397 -6.75 -5.44 -8.93
CA LYS A 397 -8.05 -4.79 -8.82
C LYS A 397 -8.83 -5.51 -7.73
N PRO A 398 -9.69 -4.86 -6.95
CA PRO A 398 -10.74 -5.58 -6.25
C PRO A 398 -11.61 -6.15 -7.36
N ALA A 399 -11.22 -7.32 -7.78
CA ALA A 399 -11.89 -8.02 -8.83
C ALA A 399 -13.12 -8.66 -8.21
N ALA A 400 -14.19 -7.90 -8.10
CA ALA A 400 -15.46 -8.57 -8.06
C ALA A 400 -15.59 -9.32 -9.39
N ASP A 401 -15.53 -10.61 -9.30
CA ASP A 401 -15.73 -11.49 -10.43
C ASP A 401 -17.14 -11.31 -10.98
N VAL A 402 -17.23 -11.33 -12.30
CA VAL A 402 -18.50 -11.35 -13.01
C VAL A 402 -18.74 -12.76 -13.54
N ALA A 403 -19.89 -13.33 -13.24
CA ALA A 403 -20.23 -14.69 -13.59
C ALA A 403 -21.57 -14.77 -14.33
N ALA A 404 -21.73 -15.85 -15.09
CA ALA A 404 -23.02 -16.24 -15.65
C ALA A 404 -24.02 -16.55 -14.53
N THR A 405 -25.25 -16.07 -14.63
CA THR A 405 -26.30 -16.28 -13.62
C THR A 405 -27.24 -17.45 -13.97
N GLU A 406 -27.03 -18.06 -15.11
CA GLU A 406 -27.79 -19.22 -15.58
C GLU A 406 -26.93 -20.10 -16.46
N THR A 407 -27.32 -21.37 -16.62
CA THR A 407 -26.67 -22.29 -17.55
C THR A 407 -27.27 -22.14 -18.97
N VAL A 408 -26.41 -22.10 -19.98
CA VAL A 408 -26.80 -22.17 -21.40
C VAL A 408 -26.15 -23.41 -22.02
N GLU A 409 -26.98 -24.42 -22.26
CA GLU A 409 -26.55 -25.66 -22.86
C GLU A 409 -26.12 -25.47 -24.33
N ARG A 410 -25.29 -26.38 -24.82
CA ARG A 410 -24.91 -26.39 -26.24
C ARG A 410 -26.06 -26.87 -27.09
N ALA A 411 -26.44 -26.11 -28.08
CA ALA A 411 -27.44 -26.48 -29.08
C ALA A 411 -27.02 -27.75 -29.86
N ASN A 412 -27.98 -28.56 -30.24
CA ASN A 412 -27.69 -29.72 -31.08
C ASN A 412 -27.16 -29.30 -32.48
N TRP A 413 -26.45 -30.22 -33.15
CA TRP A 413 -25.76 -29.91 -34.42
C TRP A 413 -26.71 -29.36 -35.51
N PHE A 414 -28.00 -29.81 -35.54
CA PHE A 414 -28.99 -29.38 -36.50
C PHE A 414 -29.38 -27.90 -36.29
N ALA A 415 -29.65 -27.54 -35.02
CA ALA A 415 -29.93 -26.14 -34.65
C ALA A 415 -28.76 -25.21 -34.96
N ILE A 416 -27.50 -25.65 -34.66
CA ILE A 416 -26.29 -24.90 -35.01
C ILE A 416 -26.18 -24.67 -36.52
N SER A 417 -26.42 -25.71 -37.33
CA SER A 417 -26.35 -25.62 -38.82
C SER A 417 -27.40 -24.70 -39.39
N MET A 418 -28.64 -24.76 -38.89
CA MET A 418 -29.75 -23.92 -39.33
C MET A 418 -29.47 -22.43 -38.97
N LYS A 419 -28.94 -22.16 -37.79
CA LYS A 419 -28.59 -20.82 -37.34
C LYS A 419 -27.45 -20.22 -38.20
N SER A 420 -26.40 -21.00 -38.44
CA SER A 420 -25.30 -20.60 -39.35
C SER A 420 -25.76 -20.28 -40.75
N ALA A 421 -26.71 -21.05 -41.31
CA ALA A 421 -27.31 -20.78 -42.63
C ALA A 421 -28.16 -19.49 -42.63
N ALA A 422 -28.92 -19.25 -41.55
CA ALA A 422 -29.72 -18.02 -41.38
C ALA A 422 -28.84 -16.77 -41.26
N ASP A 423 -27.75 -16.85 -40.48
CA ASP A 423 -26.79 -15.75 -40.32
C ASP A 423 -26.02 -15.45 -41.61
N PHE A 424 -25.67 -16.48 -42.38
CA PHE A 424 -25.07 -16.32 -43.71
C PHE A 424 -26.02 -15.59 -44.68
N ILE A 425 -27.31 -15.92 -44.66
CA ILE A 425 -28.32 -15.26 -45.50
C ILE A 425 -28.54 -13.80 -45.08
N LYS A 426 -28.57 -13.51 -43.75
CA LYS A 426 -28.67 -12.14 -43.24
C LYS A 426 -27.47 -11.26 -43.61
N GLY A 427 -26.28 -11.84 -43.69
CA GLY A 427 -25.05 -11.13 -44.09
C GLY A 427 -24.95 -10.86 -45.62
N LEU A 428 -25.85 -11.39 -46.40
CA LEU A 428 -25.91 -11.19 -47.85
C LEU A 428 -26.83 -10.01 -48.27
N PHE A 429 -27.61 -9.49 -47.34
CA PHE A 429 -28.56 -8.36 -47.52
C PHE A 429 -28.27 -7.27 -46.46
#